data_78873aaead7135181f6174d375f0e9f2
#
_entry.id   78873aaead7135181f6174d375f0e9f2
#
_cell.length_a   1.000
_cell.length_b   1.000
_cell.length_c   1.000
_cell.angle_alpha   90.00
_cell.angle_beta   90.00
_cell.angle_gamma   90.00
#
_symmetry.space_group_name_H-M   'P 1'
#
loop_
_entity.id
_entity.type
_entity.pdbx_description
1 polymer ?
#
loop_
_entity_poly.entity_id
_entity_poly.type
_entity_poly.pdbx_seq_one_letter_code
_entity_poly.pdbx_strand_id
1 'polypeptide(L)'
;MIKNKYKIQYLNSYKKELYEIIWYISHNLKNQKSAERLLSKVSNAIIKRSICPKIYETYKSKNDKKYAWYRIYVDNYTIFYTVKNDIMKVAHIIYSRRNIDDLI
;
A
#
# COMPACT_ATOMS: atom_id res chain seq x y z
N MET A 1 11.87 -22.01 -15.11
CA MET A 1 10.92 -21.31 -15.32
C MET A 1 10.65 -20.14 -14.55
N ILE A 2 10.32 -19.16 -15.05
CA ILE A 2 10.14 -17.94 -14.43
C ILE A 2 8.77 -17.67 -14.07
N LYS A 3 8.56 -17.19 -12.88
CA LYS A 3 7.32 -16.88 -12.50
C LYS A 3 7.01 -15.54 -12.92
N ASN A 4 5.89 -15.29 -13.46
CA ASN A 4 5.44 -13.98 -13.86
C ASN A 4 5.02 -13.21 -12.64
N LYS A 5 5.50 -11.99 -12.53
CA LYS A 5 5.00 -11.09 -11.51
C LYS A 5 3.63 -10.59 -11.92
N TYR A 6 2.82 -10.29 -10.93
CA TYR A 6 1.55 -9.63 -11.18
C TYR A 6 1.83 -8.20 -11.63
N LYS A 7 0.94 -7.67 -12.47
CA LYS A 7 1.04 -6.27 -12.84
C LYS A 7 0.59 -5.43 -11.67
N ILE A 8 1.29 -4.33 -11.43
CA ILE A 8 0.95 -3.45 -10.33
C ILE A 8 0.24 -2.23 -10.88
N GLN A 9 -0.95 -1.97 -10.36
CA GLN A 9 -1.71 -0.77 -10.70
C GLN A 9 -1.83 0.07 -9.44
N TYR A 10 -1.36 1.32 -9.50
CA TYR A 10 -1.44 2.23 -8.37
C TYR A 10 -2.68 3.11 -8.57
N LEU A 11 -3.63 3.02 -7.65
CA LEU A 11 -4.85 3.81 -7.76
C LEU A 11 -4.58 5.25 -7.33
N ASN A 12 -5.42 6.16 -7.80
CA ASN A 12 -5.23 7.58 -7.48
C ASN A 12 -5.31 7.86 -5.98
N SER A 13 -6.16 7.12 -5.27
CA SER A 13 -6.25 7.28 -3.81
C SER A 13 -4.91 6.97 -3.15
N TYR A 14 -4.24 5.91 -3.58
CA TYR A 14 -2.92 5.56 -3.06
C TYR A 14 -1.90 6.65 -3.36
N LYS A 15 -1.90 7.13 -4.60
CA LYS A 15 -0.93 8.16 -5.01
C LYS A 15 -1.10 9.43 -4.20
N LYS A 16 -2.35 9.84 -3.97
CA LYS A 16 -2.63 11.04 -3.20
C LYS A 16 -2.21 10.88 -1.74
N GLU A 17 -2.56 9.75 -1.15
CA GLU A 17 -2.22 9.48 0.24
C GLU A 17 -0.70 9.43 0.45
N LEU A 18 0.00 8.76 -0.46
CA LEU A 18 1.46 8.69 -0.37
C LEU A 18 2.08 10.07 -0.50
N TYR A 19 1.59 10.87 -1.46
CA TYR A 19 2.11 12.22 -1.64
C TYR A 19 1.93 13.04 -0.37
N GLU A 20 0.78 12.93 0.28
CA GLU A 20 0.51 13.69 1.51
C GLU A 20 1.44 13.26 2.65
N ILE A 21 1.69 11.97 2.77
CA ILE A 21 2.59 11.45 3.79
C ILE A 21 4.02 11.96 3.55
N ILE A 22 4.49 11.85 2.33
CA ILE A 22 5.85 12.27 1.97
C ILE A 22 6.01 13.77 2.17
N TRP A 23 4.99 14.55 1.76
CA TRP A 23 5.03 15.99 1.94
C TRP A 23 5.09 16.36 3.41
N TYR A 24 4.30 15.69 4.24
CA TYR A 24 4.27 15.97 5.68
C TYR A 24 5.64 15.72 6.31
N ILE A 25 6.27 14.59 5.98
CA ILE A 25 7.56 14.25 6.56
C ILE A 25 8.63 15.23 6.11
N SER A 26 8.65 15.57 4.82
CA SER A 26 9.69 16.43 4.29
C SER A 26 9.53 17.88 4.70
N HIS A 27 8.28 18.38 4.79
CA HIS A 27 8.03 19.80 5.08
C HIS A 27 7.72 20.07 6.54
N ASN A 28 6.74 19.36 7.12
CA ASN A 28 6.37 19.61 8.51
C ASN A 28 7.41 19.11 9.47
N LEU A 29 7.93 17.91 9.24
CA LEU A 29 8.97 17.35 10.09
C LEU A 29 10.36 17.75 9.64
N LYS A 30 10.45 18.41 8.48
CA LYS A 30 11.71 18.90 7.92
C LYS A 30 12.77 17.81 7.84
N ASN A 31 12.36 16.62 7.41
CA ASN A 31 13.26 15.48 7.33
C ASN A 31 13.19 14.83 5.95
N GLN A 32 13.88 15.46 5.00
CA GLN A 32 13.89 15.02 3.62
C GLN A 32 14.42 13.59 3.47
N LYS A 33 15.45 13.24 4.24
CA LYS A 33 16.03 11.90 4.14
C LYS A 33 15.05 10.83 4.59
N SER A 34 14.29 11.09 5.65
CA SER A 34 13.28 10.14 6.11
C SER A 34 12.18 9.97 5.08
N ALA A 35 11.79 11.06 4.41
CA ALA A 35 10.77 10.97 3.37
C ALA A 35 11.25 10.10 2.22
N GLU A 36 12.50 10.30 1.77
CA GLU A 36 13.06 9.50 0.68
C GLU A 36 13.20 8.04 1.07
N ARG A 37 13.61 7.79 2.31
CA ARG A 37 13.77 6.44 2.79
C ARG A 37 12.44 5.70 2.86
N LEU A 38 11.40 6.36 3.31
CA LEU A 38 10.08 5.77 3.37
C LEU A 38 9.57 5.45 1.97
N LEU A 39 9.76 6.38 1.03
CA LEU A 39 9.33 6.16 -0.34
C LEU A 39 10.00 4.92 -0.93
N SER A 40 11.29 4.76 -0.70
CA SER A 40 12.02 3.57 -1.18
C SER A 40 11.50 2.29 -0.53
N LYS A 41 11.28 2.32 0.78
CA LYS A 41 10.80 1.14 1.50
C LYS A 41 9.43 0.71 0.99
N VAL A 42 8.55 1.67 0.80
CA VAL A 42 7.20 1.40 0.33
C VAL A 42 7.23 0.80 -1.07
N SER A 43 7.98 1.42 -1.96
CA SER A 43 8.07 0.95 -3.35
C SER A 43 8.65 -0.46 -3.41
N ASN A 44 9.71 -0.71 -2.67
CA ASN A 44 10.35 -2.03 -2.67
C ASN A 44 9.44 -3.10 -2.09
N ALA A 45 8.69 -2.76 -1.04
CA ALA A 45 7.78 -3.71 -0.42
C ALA A 45 6.67 -4.12 -1.37
N ILE A 46 6.14 -3.17 -2.13
CA ILE A 46 5.07 -3.44 -3.08
C ILE A 46 5.60 -4.32 -4.22
N ILE A 47 6.76 -3.98 -4.75
CA ILE A 47 7.34 -4.75 -5.85
C ILE A 47 7.62 -6.18 -5.41
N LYS A 48 8.17 -6.33 -4.22
CA LYS A 48 8.47 -7.66 -3.70
C LYS A 48 7.19 -8.48 -3.50
N ARG A 49 6.13 -7.85 -3.00
CA ARG A 49 4.85 -8.52 -2.78
C ARG A 49 4.19 -8.95 -4.09
N SER A 50 4.48 -8.26 -5.18
CA SER A 50 3.83 -8.53 -6.46
C SER A 50 4.19 -9.89 -7.05
N ILE A 51 5.18 -10.56 -6.51
CA ILE A 51 5.55 -11.88 -6.98
C ILE A 51 4.49 -12.91 -6.58
N CYS A 52 4.02 -12.85 -5.34
CA CYS A 52 2.98 -13.77 -4.84
C CYS A 52 2.01 -13.02 -3.94
N PRO A 53 1.18 -12.13 -4.50
CA PRO A 53 0.38 -11.25 -3.66
C PRO A 53 -0.81 -11.92 -2.98
N LYS A 54 -1.19 -13.13 -3.39
CA LYS A 54 -2.38 -13.77 -2.85
C LYS A 54 -2.11 -14.79 -1.75
N ILE A 55 -0.87 -15.01 -1.38
CA ILE A 55 -0.57 -16.03 -0.37
C ILE A 55 -0.67 -15.52 1.06
N TYR A 56 -1.08 -14.27 1.23
CA TYR A 56 -1.13 -13.63 2.53
C TYR A 56 -2.56 -13.58 3.05
N GLU A 57 -2.67 -13.35 4.35
CA GLU A 57 -3.99 -13.28 4.97
C GLU A 57 -4.74 -12.04 4.52
N THR A 58 -6.04 -12.19 4.26
CA THR A 58 -6.85 -11.07 3.84
C THR A 58 -7.49 -10.37 5.04
N TYR A 59 -7.78 -9.09 4.85
CA TYR A 59 -8.51 -8.28 5.80
C TYR A 59 -9.89 -8.00 5.23
N LYS A 60 -10.93 -8.24 6.00
CA LYS A 60 -12.29 -7.99 5.54
C LYS A 60 -12.80 -6.72 6.18
N SER A 61 -13.08 -5.73 5.34
CA SER A 61 -13.62 -4.47 5.81
C SER A 61 -15.08 -4.64 6.20
N LYS A 62 -15.50 -3.92 7.23
CA LYS A 62 -16.90 -3.91 7.63
C LYS A 62 -17.76 -3.22 6.57
N ASN A 63 -17.20 -2.23 5.90
CA ASN A 63 -17.94 -1.43 4.94
C ASN A 63 -17.87 -1.98 3.52
N ASP A 64 -16.79 -2.66 3.19
CA ASP A 64 -16.60 -3.18 1.84
C ASP A 64 -16.33 -4.66 1.93
N LYS A 65 -17.37 -5.45 1.74
CA LYS A 65 -17.26 -6.90 1.78
C LYS A 65 -17.09 -7.50 0.39
N LYS A 66 -17.06 -6.65 -0.61
CA LYS A 66 -16.95 -7.09 -1.99
C LYS A 66 -15.56 -7.58 -2.33
N TYR A 67 -14.53 -6.94 -1.78
CA TYR A 67 -13.15 -7.25 -2.10
C TYR A 67 -12.42 -7.88 -0.93
N ALA A 68 -11.49 -8.77 -1.26
CA ALA A 68 -10.57 -9.30 -0.28
C ALA A 68 -9.37 -8.35 -0.23
N TRP A 69 -9.18 -7.70 0.88
CA TRP A 69 -8.10 -6.74 1.05
C TRP A 69 -6.88 -7.41 1.63
N TYR A 70 -5.71 -7.10 1.07
CA TYR A 70 -4.43 -7.56 1.60
C TYR A 70 -3.68 -6.37 2.17
N ARG A 71 -2.78 -6.64 3.10
CA ARG A 71 -2.04 -5.60 3.80
C ARG A 71 -0.55 -5.82 3.71
N ILE A 72 0.19 -4.73 3.55
CA ILE A 72 1.65 -4.73 3.66
C ILE A 72 2.00 -3.70 4.72
N TYR A 73 2.79 -4.12 5.71
CA TYR A 73 3.19 -3.21 6.78
C TYR A 73 4.59 -2.68 6.49
N VAL A 74 4.74 -1.35 6.48
CA VAL A 74 6.02 -0.69 6.27
C VAL A 74 6.14 0.40 7.32
N ASP A 75 7.07 0.22 8.26
CA ASP A 75 7.24 1.15 9.38
C ASP A 75 5.89 1.35 10.10
N ASN A 76 5.42 2.60 10.22
CA ASN A 76 4.16 2.88 10.89
C ASN A 76 2.98 2.98 9.92
N TYR A 77 3.15 2.48 8.70
CA TYR A 77 2.10 2.60 7.67
C TYR A 77 1.65 1.24 7.20
N THR A 78 0.42 1.18 6.75
CA THR A 78 -0.16 -0.03 6.17
C THR A 78 -0.62 0.29 4.76
N ILE A 79 -0.21 -0.55 3.83
CA ILE A 79 -0.61 -0.45 2.43
C ILE A 79 -1.67 -1.50 2.17
N PHE A 80 -2.77 -1.08 1.55
CA PHE A 80 -3.87 -1.99 1.23
C PHE A 80 -3.97 -2.20 -0.26
N TYR A 81 -4.11 -3.46 -0.67
CA TYR A 81 -4.28 -3.76 -2.09
C TYR A 81 -5.28 -4.89 -2.27
N THR A 82 -5.84 -4.97 -3.47
CA THR A 82 -6.68 -6.09 -3.88
C THR A 82 -6.02 -6.74 -5.09
N VAL A 83 -6.44 -7.97 -5.38
CA VAL A 83 -5.91 -8.67 -6.55
C VAL A 83 -7.08 -9.17 -7.38
N LYS A 84 -7.04 -8.88 -8.67
CA LYS A 84 -8.03 -9.38 -9.60
C LYS A 84 -7.30 -9.85 -10.85
N ASN A 85 -7.50 -11.11 -11.20
CA ASN A 85 -6.78 -11.73 -12.32
C ASN A 85 -5.28 -11.64 -12.03
N ASP A 86 -4.50 -11.05 -12.91
CA ASP A 86 -3.07 -10.92 -12.70
C ASP A 86 -2.67 -9.48 -12.34
N ILE A 87 -3.62 -8.70 -11.83
CA ILE A 87 -3.38 -7.31 -11.46
C ILE A 87 -3.46 -7.13 -9.96
N MET A 88 -2.40 -6.55 -9.40
CA MET A 88 -2.35 -6.17 -8.00
C MET A 88 -2.67 -4.68 -7.93
N LYS A 89 -3.84 -4.34 -7.40
CA LYS A 89 -4.28 -2.94 -7.33
C LYS A 89 -3.96 -2.37 -5.96
N VAL A 90 -3.01 -1.46 -5.92
CA VAL A 90 -2.59 -0.81 -4.68
C VAL A 90 -3.48 0.40 -4.48
N ALA A 91 -4.34 0.33 -3.46
CA ALA A 91 -5.42 1.29 -3.30
C ALA A 91 -5.19 2.33 -2.23
N HIS A 92 -4.58 1.96 -1.11
CA HIS A 92 -4.43 2.88 0.01
C HIS A 92 -3.11 2.69 0.73
N ILE A 93 -2.60 3.78 1.31
CA ILE A 93 -1.53 3.74 2.28
C ILE A 93 -1.93 4.69 3.39
N ILE A 94 -2.01 4.18 4.62
CA ILE A 94 -2.45 4.97 5.75
C ILE A 94 -1.57 4.68 6.96
N TYR A 95 -1.58 5.62 7.91
CA TYR A 95 -0.93 5.41 9.19
C TYR A 95 -1.61 4.21 9.86
N SER A 96 -0.84 3.27 10.38
CA SER A 96 -1.39 1.98 10.85
C SER A 96 -2.42 2.12 11.96
N ARG A 97 -2.39 3.21 12.69
CA ARG A 97 -3.38 3.44 13.76
C ARG A 97 -4.72 3.93 13.24
N ARG A 98 -4.76 4.35 11.98
CA ARG A 98 -6.00 4.81 11.39
C ARG A 98 -6.85 3.62 10.98
N ASN A 99 -8.17 3.78 11.08
CA ASN A 99 -9.08 2.71 10.70
C ASN A 99 -9.34 2.77 9.19
N ILE A 100 -8.97 1.70 8.48
CA ILE A 100 -9.19 1.65 7.04
C ILE A 100 -10.69 1.71 6.70
N ASP A 101 -11.55 1.25 7.60
CA ASP A 101 -12.99 1.28 7.35
C ASP A 101 -13.52 2.70 7.19
N ASP A 102 -12.78 3.71 7.63
CA ASP A 102 -13.16 5.10 7.40
C ASP A 102 -12.96 5.50 5.94
N LEU A 103 -12.20 4.74 5.17
CA LEU A 103 -11.89 5.06 3.79
C LEU A 103 -12.65 4.20 2.77
N ILE A 104 -13.10 3.02 3.18
CA ILE A 104 -13.75 2.10 2.26
C ILE A 104 -15.07 1.58 2.77
#